data_e166266cffd1142372dca0ee50e764a6
#
_entry.id   e166266cffd1142372dca0ee50e764a6
#
_cell.length_a   1.000
_cell.length_b   1.000
_cell.length_c   1.000
_cell.angle_alpha   90.00
_cell.angle_beta   90.00
_cell.angle_gamma   90.00
#
_symmetry.space_group_name_H-M   'P 1'
#
loop_
_entity.id
_entity.type
_entity.pdbx_description
1 polymer ?
#
loop_
_entity_poly.entity_id
_entity_poly.type
_entity_poly.pdbx_seq_one_letter_code
_entity_poly.pdbx_strand_id
1 'polypeptide(L)'
;MNNVAVIGSQWGDEGKGKIVDWLSSEADIVVRFQGGHNAGHTLVINGITYKLRLLPSGIVRKNKISIIGNGVVIDPWALLEEIDEIKSKGVKVDTDNLIISESANLILPFHKEMDEIREDAAGKAKIGTTRRGIGPAYEDKVGRRSIRVMDLISESNLDPVSYTHLTLPTNREV
;
A
#
# COMPACT_ATOMS: atom_id res chain seq x y z
N MET A 1 15.24 -11.27 -19.53
CA MET A 1 15.24 -11.81 -18.14
C MET A 1 13.90 -12.49 -17.90
N ASN A 2 13.85 -13.60 -17.16
CA ASN A 2 12.58 -14.23 -16.82
C ASN A 2 11.88 -13.45 -15.72
N ASN A 3 10.55 -13.50 -15.68
CA ASN A 3 9.78 -12.90 -14.59
C ASN A 3 10.09 -13.60 -13.26
N VAL A 4 10.29 -12.82 -12.20
CA VAL A 4 10.63 -13.32 -10.86
C VAL A 4 9.63 -12.81 -9.85
N ALA A 5 9.11 -13.70 -9.01
CA ALA A 5 8.30 -13.34 -7.85
C ALA A 5 9.11 -13.59 -6.57
N VAL A 6 9.19 -12.59 -5.70
CA VAL A 6 9.81 -12.69 -4.38
C VAL A 6 8.72 -12.75 -3.32
N ILE A 7 8.59 -13.90 -2.68
CA ILE A 7 7.61 -14.13 -1.62
C ILE A 7 8.33 -14.51 -0.32
N GLY A 8 7.76 -14.10 0.82
CA GLY A 8 8.24 -14.54 2.14
C GLY A 8 7.64 -15.90 2.49
N SER A 9 8.46 -16.78 3.02
CA SER A 9 8.02 -18.09 3.54
C SER A 9 7.88 -18.12 5.06
N GLN A 10 8.13 -16.99 5.72
CA GLN A 10 8.06 -16.81 7.18
C GLN A 10 7.20 -15.59 7.53
N TRP A 11 7.17 -15.23 8.81
CA TRP A 11 6.28 -14.20 9.37
C TRP A 11 6.75 -12.74 9.16
N GLY A 12 7.67 -12.47 8.27
CA GLY A 12 8.29 -11.16 8.03
C GLY A 12 9.78 -11.18 8.38
N ASP A 13 10.44 -10.05 8.28
CA ASP A 13 11.84 -9.82 8.65
C ASP A 13 12.89 -10.76 8.00
N GLU A 14 12.51 -11.49 6.94
CA GLU A 14 13.41 -12.39 6.21
C GLU A 14 14.43 -11.63 5.33
N GLY A 15 14.37 -10.31 5.31
CA GLY A 15 15.26 -9.50 4.49
C GLY A 15 14.87 -9.43 3.01
N LYS A 16 13.61 -9.73 2.66
CA LYS A 16 13.08 -9.62 1.28
C LYS A 16 13.44 -8.31 0.58
N GLY A 17 13.43 -7.20 1.31
CA GLY A 17 13.75 -5.89 0.76
C GLY A 17 15.10 -5.81 0.06
N LYS A 18 16.14 -6.46 0.60
CA LYS A 18 17.48 -6.50 -0.01
C LYS A 18 17.50 -7.30 -1.31
N ILE A 19 16.80 -8.44 -1.33
CA ILE A 19 16.71 -9.28 -2.53
C ILE A 19 15.92 -8.56 -3.62
N VAL A 20 14.79 -7.94 -3.25
CA VAL A 20 13.99 -7.17 -4.21
C VAL A 20 14.79 -5.98 -4.74
N ASP A 21 15.55 -5.27 -3.91
CA ASP A 21 16.38 -4.17 -4.36
C ASP A 21 17.46 -4.64 -5.34
N TRP A 22 18.15 -5.72 -5.03
CA TRP A 22 19.13 -6.30 -5.93
C TRP A 22 18.51 -6.71 -7.28
N LEU A 23 17.39 -7.42 -7.27
CA LEU A 23 16.67 -7.81 -8.48
C LEU A 23 16.12 -6.60 -9.25
N SER A 24 15.73 -5.54 -8.57
CA SER A 24 15.20 -4.33 -9.20
C SER A 24 16.24 -3.59 -10.05
N SER A 25 17.53 -3.83 -9.82
CA SER A 25 18.59 -3.27 -10.68
C SER A 25 18.54 -3.84 -12.09
N GLU A 26 18.13 -5.10 -12.23
CA GLU A 26 18.09 -5.83 -13.50
C GLU A 26 16.70 -5.86 -14.15
N ALA A 27 15.64 -5.60 -13.37
CA ALA A 27 14.28 -5.63 -13.87
C ALA A 27 13.90 -4.32 -14.59
N ASP A 28 13.09 -4.40 -15.64
CA ASP A 28 12.49 -3.22 -16.31
C ASP A 28 11.27 -2.72 -15.54
N ILE A 29 10.52 -3.64 -14.92
CA ILE A 29 9.30 -3.37 -14.18
C ILE A 29 9.41 -3.97 -12.79
N VAL A 30 9.09 -3.18 -11.76
CA VAL A 30 9.05 -3.64 -10.37
C VAL A 30 7.63 -3.47 -9.83
N VAL A 31 7.00 -4.58 -9.46
CA VAL A 31 5.61 -4.60 -8.98
C VAL A 31 5.57 -4.89 -7.50
N ARG A 32 4.96 -4.00 -6.73
CA ARG A 32 4.49 -4.30 -5.38
C ARG A 32 3.07 -4.85 -5.47
N PHE A 33 2.89 -6.12 -5.22
CA PHE A 33 1.60 -6.77 -5.47
C PHE A 33 0.73 -6.94 -4.22
N GLN A 34 1.27 -6.77 -3.01
CA GLN A 34 0.56 -6.97 -1.75
C GLN A 34 1.13 -6.14 -0.60
N GLY A 35 0.39 -6.07 0.50
CA GLY A 35 0.76 -5.35 1.72
C GLY A 35 0.28 -3.92 1.72
N GLY A 36 0.82 -3.12 2.62
CA GLY A 36 0.54 -1.69 2.78
C GLY A 36 1.79 -0.96 3.25
N HIS A 37 1.61 0.19 3.89
CA HIS A 37 2.71 1.01 4.41
C HIS A 37 3.15 0.61 5.84
N ASN A 38 2.73 -0.56 6.32
CA ASN A 38 3.05 -1.07 7.67
C ASN A 38 4.52 -1.46 7.85
N ALA A 39 5.19 -1.87 6.77
CA ALA A 39 6.60 -2.21 6.78
C ALA A 39 7.34 -1.34 5.77
N GLY A 40 8.54 -0.90 6.13
CA GLY A 40 9.42 -0.15 5.24
C GLY A 40 10.73 -0.89 5.03
N HIS A 41 11.43 -0.54 3.96
CA HIS A 41 12.79 -0.96 3.74
C HIS A 41 13.66 0.23 3.35
N THR A 42 14.92 0.15 3.72
CA THR A 42 15.89 1.22 3.48
C THR A 42 16.83 0.78 2.37
N LEU A 43 16.97 1.65 1.38
CA LEU A 43 17.91 1.49 0.26
C LEU A 43 18.99 2.56 0.35
N VAL A 44 20.21 2.20 -0.02
CA VAL A 44 21.30 3.16 -0.15
C VAL A 44 21.82 3.09 -1.59
N ILE A 45 21.61 4.15 -2.34
CA ILE A 45 22.03 4.26 -3.74
C ILE A 45 22.86 5.52 -3.90
N ASN A 46 24.10 5.38 -4.36
CA ASN A 46 25.04 6.49 -4.54
C ASN A 46 25.22 7.37 -3.29
N GLY A 47 25.23 6.75 -2.10
CA GLY A 47 25.36 7.44 -0.82
C GLY A 47 24.08 8.13 -0.31
N ILE A 48 22.98 8.09 -1.07
CA ILE A 48 21.68 8.64 -0.66
C ILE A 48 20.83 7.53 -0.06
N THR A 49 20.27 7.79 1.12
CA THR A 49 19.39 6.85 1.81
C THR A 49 17.93 7.13 1.46
N TYR A 50 17.25 6.11 0.96
CA TYR A 50 15.82 6.12 0.66
C TYR A 50 15.08 5.18 1.62
N LYS A 51 14.00 5.66 2.20
CA LYS A 51 13.12 4.85 3.06
C LYS A 51 11.80 4.66 2.33
N LEU A 52 11.57 3.46 1.80
CA LEU A 52 10.36 3.13 1.04
C LEU A 52 9.39 2.33 1.90
N ARG A 53 8.10 2.64 1.79
CA ARG A 53 7.00 1.99 2.50
C ARG A 53 5.96 1.41 1.53
N LEU A 54 5.38 2.25 0.67
CA LEU A 54 4.41 1.87 -0.36
C LEU A 54 5.05 1.78 -1.74
N LEU A 55 5.97 2.69 -2.03
CA LEU A 55 6.61 2.75 -3.34
C LEU A 55 7.46 1.50 -3.60
N PRO A 56 7.38 0.90 -4.80
CA PRO A 56 8.27 -0.19 -5.20
C PRO A 56 9.73 0.26 -5.28
N SER A 57 10.68 -0.66 -5.03
CA SER A 57 12.12 -0.36 -5.03
C SER A 57 12.65 0.19 -6.36
N GLY A 58 11.95 -0.10 -7.46
CA GLY A 58 12.31 0.41 -8.80
C GLY A 58 12.23 1.92 -8.94
N ILE A 59 11.41 2.59 -8.10
CA ILE A 59 11.13 4.03 -8.24
C ILE A 59 12.38 4.91 -8.13
N VAL A 60 13.36 4.50 -7.33
CA VAL A 60 14.61 5.24 -7.14
C VAL A 60 15.66 4.97 -8.22
N ARG A 61 15.32 4.15 -9.21
CA ARG A 61 16.21 3.76 -10.31
C ARG A 61 15.75 4.39 -11.63
N LYS A 62 16.70 4.82 -12.45
CA LYS A 62 16.39 5.41 -13.77
C LYS A 62 15.83 4.35 -14.73
N ASN A 63 14.92 4.77 -15.59
CA ASN A 63 14.34 3.96 -16.67
C ASN A 63 13.66 2.66 -16.19
N LYS A 64 13.05 2.70 -15.01
CA LYS A 64 12.27 1.60 -14.46
C LYS A 64 10.82 2.02 -14.27
N ILE A 65 9.90 1.10 -14.51
CA ILE A 65 8.47 1.27 -14.22
C ILE A 65 8.18 0.62 -12.88
N SER A 66 7.57 1.37 -11.99
CA SER A 66 7.13 0.92 -10.67
C SER A 66 5.62 0.80 -10.65
N ILE A 67 5.10 -0.35 -10.23
CA ILE A 67 3.66 -0.61 -10.21
C ILE A 67 3.20 -0.95 -8.79
N ILE A 68 2.19 -0.24 -8.32
CA ILE A 68 1.42 -0.62 -7.12
C ILE A 68 0.21 -1.42 -7.59
N GLY A 69 0.22 -2.72 -7.32
CA GLY A 69 -0.79 -3.66 -7.78
C GLY A 69 -2.06 -3.67 -6.92
N ASN A 70 -3.09 -4.31 -7.44
CA ASN A 70 -4.41 -4.40 -6.83
C ASN A 70 -4.46 -5.15 -5.49
N GLY A 71 -3.43 -5.93 -5.16
CA GLY A 71 -3.30 -6.60 -3.85
C GLY A 71 -2.87 -5.66 -2.73
N VAL A 72 -2.36 -4.48 -3.03
CA VAL A 72 -1.93 -3.49 -2.04
C VAL A 72 -3.14 -2.77 -1.44
N VAL A 73 -3.06 -2.42 -0.15
CA VAL A 73 -3.96 -1.46 0.48
C VAL A 73 -3.20 -0.14 0.66
N ILE A 74 -3.76 0.94 0.14
CA ILE A 74 -3.09 2.24 -0.02
C ILE A 74 -3.68 3.24 0.94
N ASP A 75 -2.85 3.79 1.81
CA ASP A 75 -3.15 5.04 2.51
C ASP A 75 -2.76 6.21 1.57
N PRO A 76 -3.73 7.00 1.06
CA PRO A 76 -3.44 8.04 0.08
C PRO A 76 -2.49 9.12 0.63
N TRP A 77 -2.67 9.51 1.88
CA TRP A 77 -1.85 10.54 2.52
C TRP A 77 -0.42 10.05 2.70
N ALA A 78 -0.25 8.83 3.23
CA ALA A 78 1.07 8.24 3.39
C ALA A 78 1.79 8.03 2.05
N LEU A 79 1.05 7.74 0.97
CA LEU A 79 1.63 7.63 -0.37
C LEU A 79 2.10 8.98 -0.89
N LEU A 80 1.30 10.03 -0.74
CA LEU A 80 1.67 11.38 -1.18
C LEU A 80 2.89 11.91 -0.42
N GLU A 81 2.91 11.74 0.91
CA GLU A 81 4.07 12.11 1.74
C GLU A 81 5.34 11.37 1.29
N GLU A 82 5.24 10.07 0.99
CA GLU A 82 6.38 9.28 0.53
C GLU A 82 6.86 9.74 -0.86
N ILE A 83 5.94 10.07 -1.78
CA ILE A 83 6.26 10.63 -3.09
C ILE A 83 7.02 11.95 -2.94
N ASP A 84 6.55 12.84 -2.08
CA ASP A 84 7.18 14.14 -1.86
C ASP A 84 8.57 14.00 -1.21
N GLU A 85 8.72 13.07 -0.25
CA GLU A 85 10.02 12.74 0.32
C GLU A 85 11.02 12.26 -0.74
N ILE A 86 10.58 11.39 -1.64
CA ILE A 86 11.45 10.84 -2.69
C ILE A 86 11.79 11.90 -3.75
N LYS A 87 10.81 12.74 -4.13
CA LYS A 87 11.05 13.89 -5.02
C LYS A 87 12.05 14.88 -4.45
N SER A 88 11.98 15.15 -3.14
CA SER A 88 12.93 16.06 -2.47
C SER A 88 14.38 15.57 -2.53
N LYS A 89 14.60 14.28 -2.72
CA LYS A 89 15.90 13.64 -2.90
C LYS A 89 16.34 13.57 -4.37
N GLY A 90 15.62 14.26 -5.27
CA GLY A 90 15.97 14.38 -6.68
C GLY A 90 15.50 13.23 -7.56
N VAL A 91 14.62 12.37 -7.07
CA VAL A 91 14.02 11.29 -7.86
C VAL A 91 12.77 11.82 -8.58
N LYS A 92 12.70 11.59 -9.89
CA LYS A 92 11.51 11.89 -10.68
C LYS A 92 10.43 10.84 -10.36
N VAL A 93 9.24 11.29 -9.99
CA VAL A 93 8.06 10.44 -9.79
C VAL A 93 6.88 11.07 -10.55
N ASP A 94 6.41 10.40 -11.57
CA ASP A 94 5.30 10.84 -12.42
C ASP A 94 4.57 9.64 -13.05
N THR A 95 3.66 9.92 -13.97
CA THR A 95 2.84 8.92 -14.66
C THR A 95 3.64 8.00 -15.61
N ASP A 96 4.87 8.37 -15.96
CA ASP A 96 5.72 7.57 -16.84
C ASP A 96 6.40 6.44 -16.07
N ASN A 97 6.64 6.62 -14.75
CA ASN A 97 7.41 5.67 -13.96
C ASN A 97 6.71 5.12 -12.71
N LEU A 98 5.55 5.68 -12.33
CA LEU A 98 4.71 5.14 -11.25
C LEU A 98 3.29 4.89 -11.76
N ILE A 99 2.88 3.64 -11.75
CA ILE A 99 1.54 3.19 -12.12
C ILE A 99 0.86 2.62 -10.87
N ILE A 100 -0.39 3.02 -10.65
CA ILE A 100 -1.20 2.52 -9.53
C ILE A 100 -2.42 1.80 -10.11
N SER A 101 -2.66 0.58 -9.64
CA SER A 101 -3.84 -0.17 -10.06
C SER A 101 -5.13 0.54 -9.61
N GLU A 102 -6.03 0.77 -10.52
CA GLU A 102 -7.37 1.31 -10.24
C GLU A 102 -8.16 0.46 -9.25
N SER A 103 -7.88 -0.85 -9.20
CA SER A 103 -8.53 -1.81 -8.30
C SER A 103 -7.85 -1.92 -6.94
N ALA A 104 -6.79 -1.16 -6.66
CA ALA A 104 -6.18 -1.12 -5.34
C ALA A 104 -7.13 -0.48 -4.33
N ASN A 105 -7.18 -1.03 -3.12
CA ASN A 105 -8.10 -0.59 -2.08
C ASN A 105 -7.48 0.49 -1.20
N LEU A 106 -8.31 1.39 -0.69
CA LEU A 106 -7.86 2.49 0.15
C LEU A 106 -7.92 2.14 1.63
N ILE A 107 -6.94 2.65 2.36
CA ILE A 107 -7.00 2.73 3.82
C ILE A 107 -7.57 4.10 4.16
N LEU A 108 -8.71 4.11 4.83
CA LEU A 108 -9.40 5.31 5.27
C LEU A 108 -9.13 5.57 6.76
N PRO A 109 -9.37 6.79 7.27
CA PRO A 109 -9.10 7.12 8.67
C PRO A 109 -9.73 6.15 9.66
N PHE A 110 -10.98 5.75 9.44
CA PHE A 110 -11.67 4.82 10.33
C PHE A 110 -11.02 3.43 10.41
N HIS A 111 -10.31 2.96 9.36
CA HIS A 111 -9.56 1.72 9.42
C HIS A 111 -8.44 1.79 10.48
N LYS A 112 -7.79 2.95 10.61
CA LYS A 112 -6.75 3.18 11.62
C LYS A 112 -7.36 3.15 13.01
N GLU A 113 -8.50 3.85 13.21
CA GLU A 113 -9.23 3.86 14.47
C GLU A 113 -9.69 2.44 14.87
N MET A 114 -10.22 1.68 13.92
CA MET A 114 -10.60 0.28 14.15
C MET A 114 -9.42 -0.58 14.57
N ASP A 115 -8.27 -0.42 13.92
CA ASP A 115 -7.04 -1.18 14.24
C ASP A 115 -6.56 -0.84 15.66
N GLU A 116 -6.59 0.44 16.06
CA GLU A 116 -6.24 0.90 17.39
C GLU A 116 -7.21 0.35 18.46
N ILE A 117 -8.51 0.49 18.25
CA ILE A 117 -9.53 0.03 19.19
C ILE A 117 -9.43 -1.49 19.39
N ARG A 118 -9.27 -2.26 18.32
CA ARG A 118 -9.15 -3.72 18.40
C ARG A 118 -7.89 -4.15 19.11
N GLU A 119 -6.76 -3.52 18.79
CA GLU A 119 -5.48 -3.84 19.44
C GLU A 119 -5.52 -3.49 20.93
N ASP A 120 -6.13 -2.37 21.32
CA ASP A 120 -6.23 -1.98 22.71
C ASP A 120 -7.22 -2.87 23.49
N ALA A 121 -8.31 -3.28 22.87
CA ALA A 121 -9.29 -4.20 23.47
C ALA A 121 -8.74 -5.62 23.67
N ALA A 122 -7.75 -6.05 22.86
CA ALA A 122 -7.20 -7.39 22.93
C ALA A 122 -6.40 -7.70 24.21
N GLY A 123 -6.04 -6.72 25.02
CA GLY A 123 -5.37 -6.90 26.30
C GLY A 123 -4.11 -7.74 26.19
N LYS A 124 -4.11 -8.96 26.79
CA LYS A 124 -2.97 -9.89 26.73
C LYS A 124 -2.84 -10.62 25.38
N ALA A 125 -3.87 -10.58 24.54
CA ALA A 125 -3.88 -11.22 23.21
C ALA A 125 -3.50 -10.25 22.08
N LYS A 126 -2.84 -9.13 22.39
CA LYS A 126 -2.35 -8.17 21.41
C LYS A 126 -1.49 -8.84 20.35
N ILE A 127 -1.76 -8.52 19.09
CA ILE A 127 -0.97 -9.01 17.95
C ILE A 127 0.30 -8.18 17.78
N GLY A 128 0.32 -6.93 18.28
CA GLY A 128 1.39 -5.97 18.06
C GLY A 128 1.28 -5.31 16.68
N THR A 129 0.06 -4.94 16.28
CA THR A 129 -0.17 -4.28 15.00
C THR A 129 0.54 -2.93 14.92
N THR A 130 0.79 -2.46 13.71
CA THR A 130 1.36 -1.13 13.49
C THR A 130 0.33 0.00 13.63
N ARG A 131 -0.93 -0.33 13.92
CA ARG A 131 -2.08 0.59 14.05
C ARG A 131 -2.28 1.48 12.83
N ARG A 132 -2.01 0.93 11.65
CA ARG A 132 -2.10 1.65 10.36
C ARG A 132 -3.34 1.27 9.55
N GLY A 133 -4.25 0.50 10.14
CA GLY A 133 -5.49 0.10 9.49
C GLY A 133 -5.34 -0.94 8.39
N ILE A 134 -4.20 -1.63 8.31
CA ILE A 134 -3.93 -2.61 7.25
C ILE A 134 -4.91 -3.78 7.33
N GLY A 135 -5.08 -4.38 8.51
CA GLY A 135 -5.99 -5.50 8.75
C GLY A 135 -7.44 -5.16 8.39
N PRO A 136 -8.01 -4.11 8.99
CA PRO A 136 -9.37 -3.66 8.68
C PRO A 136 -9.59 -3.34 7.20
N ALA A 137 -8.63 -2.71 6.52
CA ALA A 137 -8.73 -2.44 5.09
C ALA A 137 -8.74 -3.73 4.24
N TYR A 138 -7.99 -4.75 4.64
CA TYR A 138 -8.06 -6.07 4.00
C TYR A 138 -9.38 -6.79 4.28
N GLU A 139 -9.95 -6.67 5.49
CA GLU A 139 -11.27 -7.20 5.79
C GLU A 139 -12.33 -6.59 4.87
N ASP A 140 -12.32 -5.28 4.69
CA ASP A 140 -13.25 -4.60 3.80
C ASP A 140 -13.03 -4.97 2.32
N LYS A 141 -11.77 -5.15 1.91
CA LYS A 141 -11.45 -5.67 0.58
C LYS A 141 -12.09 -7.03 0.33
N VAL A 142 -11.90 -7.99 1.23
CA VAL A 142 -12.46 -9.34 1.11
C VAL A 142 -13.97 -9.31 1.27
N GLY A 143 -14.49 -8.47 2.17
CA GLY A 143 -15.93 -8.23 2.39
C GLY A 143 -16.61 -7.44 1.27
N ARG A 144 -15.86 -7.01 0.23
CA ARG A 144 -16.37 -6.21 -0.90
C ARG A 144 -17.03 -4.89 -0.46
N ARG A 145 -16.48 -4.24 0.57
CA ARG A 145 -16.98 -2.98 1.12
C ARG A 145 -15.96 -1.85 0.97
N SER A 146 -14.80 -2.14 0.40
CA SER A 146 -13.72 -1.17 0.30
C SER A 146 -13.96 -0.14 -0.80
N ILE A 147 -13.47 1.06 -0.58
CA ILE A 147 -13.30 2.08 -1.60
C ILE A 147 -11.97 1.80 -2.32
N ARG A 148 -11.97 1.94 -3.65
CA ARG A 148 -10.81 1.68 -4.52
C ARG A 148 -10.28 2.98 -5.11
N VAL A 149 -9.08 2.94 -5.67
CA VAL A 149 -8.46 4.07 -6.36
C VAL A 149 -9.37 4.62 -7.47
N MET A 150 -10.00 3.74 -8.25
CA MET A 150 -10.94 4.15 -9.33
C MET A 150 -12.14 4.95 -8.82
N ASP A 151 -12.55 4.72 -7.59
CA ASP A 151 -13.73 5.40 -7.02
C ASP A 151 -13.41 6.89 -6.70
N LEU A 152 -12.11 7.26 -6.65
CA LEU A 152 -11.66 8.65 -6.44
C LEU A 152 -11.66 9.51 -7.73
N ILE A 153 -11.93 8.92 -8.89
CA ILE A 153 -11.86 9.64 -10.19
C ILE A 153 -12.89 10.76 -10.27
N SER A 154 -14.06 10.58 -9.64
CA SER A 154 -15.07 11.63 -9.56
C SER A 154 -15.90 11.53 -8.28
N GLU A 155 -16.33 12.69 -7.77
CA GLU A 155 -17.24 12.74 -6.62
C GLU A 155 -18.55 12.00 -6.89
N SER A 156 -19.06 12.09 -8.12
CA SER A 156 -20.29 11.39 -8.54
C SER A 156 -20.17 9.85 -8.46
N ASN A 157 -18.97 9.31 -8.53
CA ASN A 157 -18.71 7.87 -8.34
C ASN A 157 -18.50 7.54 -6.86
N LEU A 158 -17.84 8.44 -6.13
CA LEU A 158 -17.46 8.21 -4.73
C LEU A 158 -18.68 8.20 -3.80
N ASP A 159 -19.63 9.13 -3.97
CA ASP A 159 -20.79 9.25 -3.11
C ASP A 159 -21.64 7.97 -3.03
N PRO A 160 -22.10 7.38 -4.17
CA PRO A 160 -22.88 6.13 -4.12
C PRO A 160 -22.10 4.97 -3.51
N VAL A 161 -20.79 4.87 -3.81
CA VAL A 161 -19.92 3.80 -3.28
C VAL A 161 -19.73 3.97 -1.78
N SER A 162 -19.45 5.17 -1.30
CA SER A 162 -19.28 5.45 0.12
C SER A 162 -20.58 5.19 0.89
N TYR A 163 -21.72 5.63 0.38
CA TYR A 163 -23.01 5.36 0.99
C TYR A 163 -23.31 3.85 1.07
N THR A 164 -23.10 3.12 -0.03
CA THR A 164 -23.39 1.67 -0.09
C THR A 164 -22.46 0.84 0.79
N HIS A 165 -21.18 1.24 0.90
CA HIS A 165 -20.17 0.42 1.54
C HIS A 165 -19.90 0.82 3.01
N LEU A 166 -20.01 2.10 3.35
CA LEU A 166 -19.61 2.63 4.65
C LEU A 166 -20.80 2.88 5.59
N THR A 167 -22.03 3.03 5.07
CA THR A 167 -23.19 3.12 5.92
C THR A 167 -23.62 1.74 6.41
N LEU A 168 -23.93 1.62 7.67
CA LEU A 168 -24.59 0.42 8.18
C LEU A 168 -25.93 0.27 7.45
N PRO A 169 -26.33 -0.95 7.06
CA PRO A 169 -27.65 -1.19 6.52
C PRO A 169 -28.68 -0.96 7.63
N THR A 170 -29.15 0.30 7.72
CA THR A 170 -30.10 0.72 8.75
C THR A 170 -31.52 0.21 8.51
N ASN A 171 -31.79 -0.31 7.32
CA ASN A 171 -33.11 -0.90 6.98
C ASN A 171 -32.95 -2.05 6.00
N ARG A 172 -32.56 -3.22 6.49
CA ARG A 172 -33.09 -4.44 5.89
C ARG A 172 -34.37 -4.78 6.67
N GLU A 173 -35.48 -4.25 6.23
CA GLU A 173 -36.75 -4.89 6.51
C GLU A 173 -36.68 -6.31 5.97
N VAL A 174 -36.84 -7.27 6.87
CA VAL A 174 -36.96 -8.69 6.56
C VAL A 174 -38.34 -8.92 5.96
#